data_cad367fe24f33823cc273e78c21a19ba
#
_entry.id   cad367fe24f33823cc273e78c21a19ba
#
_cell.length_a   1.000
_cell.length_b   1.000
_cell.length_c   1.000
_cell.angle_alpha   90.00
_cell.angle_beta   90.00
_cell.angle_gamma   90.00
#
_symmetry.space_group_name_H-M   'P 1'
#
loop_
_entity.id
_entity.type
_entity.pdbx_description
1 polymer ?
#
loop_
_entity_poly.entity_id
_entity_poly.type
_entity_poly.pdbx_seq_one_letter_code
_entity_poly.pdbx_strand_id
1 'polypeptide(L)'
;MAAISLVACSKSNDAAPETDNPDTVSTGVYSIVNLAADTLATSAGDAKPLYYSLEQNKVVPESERYTTNWDICFTSIYNSSVYANNGKAKGTPGYGGPGNGAVYLVVDRTFDHSYGYDTSKYKPNVLPIPLNLFEEAFHAVKTVPVADEAFNTKDAVSLDHFQGSLDGWGYYDFYGSLFPGNPKKSHIVYTLPRAMIIRTAKGKYAKITIRSIYKDSPEDPTRDNKPGFVTFKYAIQMDGSRNLNITNTPS
;
A
#
# COMPACT_ATOMS: atom_id res chain seq x y z
N MET A 1 14.80 36.47 59.79
CA MET A 1 13.87 36.15 58.66
C MET A 1 14.76 35.93 57.45
N ALA A 2 14.89 34.67 57.07
CA ALA A 2 15.67 34.29 55.85
C ALA A 2 14.66 33.96 54.74
N ALA A 3 14.73 34.66 53.63
CA ALA A 3 13.92 34.43 52.43
C ALA A 3 14.59 33.36 51.58
N ILE A 4 13.90 32.25 51.35
CA ILE A 4 14.31 31.17 50.44
C ILE A 4 13.69 31.44 49.08
N SER A 5 14.52 31.75 48.11
CA SER A 5 14.09 31.88 46.70
C SER A 5 14.08 30.51 46.05
N LEU A 6 12.90 30.03 45.64
CA LEU A 6 12.73 28.84 44.81
C LEU A 6 13.00 29.21 43.33
N VAL A 7 14.06 28.64 42.77
CA VAL A 7 14.33 28.68 41.35
C VAL A 7 13.57 27.50 40.69
N ALA A 8 12.55 27.80 39.90
CA ALA A 8 11.89 26.82 39.06
C ALA A 8 12.71 26.58 37.81
N CYS A 9 13.32 25.40 37.69
CA CYS A 9 13.88 24.92 36.40
C CYS A 9 12.73 24.44 35.51
N SER A 10 12.43 25.19 34.48
CA SER A 10 11.63 24.70 33.37
C SER A 10 12.48 23.73 32.54
N LYS A 11 12.09 22.45 32.50
CA LYS A 11 12.62 21.52 31.52
C LYS A 11 12.06 21.90 30.14
N SER A 12 12.91 22.45 29.28
CA SER A 12 12.68 22.48 27.84
C SER A 12 12.77 21.03 27.35
N ASN A 13 11.68 20.50 26.85
CA ASN A 13 11.69 19.27 26.04
C ASN A 13 12.28 19.64 24.66
N ASP A 14 13.58 19.80 24.58
CA ASP A 14 14.27 19.71 23.31
C ASP A 14 14.27 18.24 22.90
N ALA A 15 13.35 17.88 22.00
CA ALA A 15 13.44 16.64 21.25
C ALA A 15 14.81 16.66 20.55
N ALA A 16 15.66 15.67 20.86
CA ALA A 16 16.91 15.50 20.16
C ALA A 16 16.62 15.43 18.65
N PRO A 17 17.41 16.08 17.79
CA PRO A 17 17.23 15.94 16.34
C PRO A 17 17.31 14.44 16.01
N GLU A 18 16.31 13.93 15.28
CA GLU A 18 16.38 12.56 14.74
C GLU A 18 17.68 12.47 13.94
N THR A 19 18.58 11.58 14.36
CA THR A 19 19.80 11.30 13.60
C THR A 19 19.34 10.75 12.25
N ASP A 20 19.66 11.46 11.16
CA ASP A 20 19.48 10.96 9.80
C ASP A 20 20.10 9.57 9.71
N ASN A 21 19.27 8.54 9.72
CA ASN A 21 19.73 7.19 9.44
C ASN A 21 20.05 7.15 7.95
N PRO A 22 21.31 6.96 7.53
CA PRO A 22 21.72 7.03 6.13
C PRO A 22 20.98 6.05 5.22
N ASP A 23 20.29 5.08 5.81
CA ASP A 23 19.51 4.06 5.09
C ASP A 23 18.03 4.45 4.87
N THR A 24 17.55 5.60 5.36
CA THR A 24 16.16 6.02 5.18
C THR A 24 16.01 7.03 4.02
N VAL A 25 14.86 6.96 3.35
CA VAL A 25 14.51 7.93 2.31
C VAL A 25 14.11 9.27 2.92
N SER A 26 14.18 10.35 2.12
CA SER A 26 13.59 11.63 2.49
C SER A 26 12.06 11.62 2.27
N THR A 27 11.34 12.58 2.87
CA THR A 27 9.94 12.85 2.51
C THR A 27 9.84 13.12 1.00
N GLY A 28 9.03 12.31 0.28
CA GLY A 28 8.97 12.45 -1.16
C GLY A 28 8.07 11.41 -1.84
N VAL A 29 8.02 11.51 -3.17
CA VAL A 29 7.29 10.61 -4.06
C VAL A 29 8.26 9.67 -4.75
N TYR A 30 7.96 8.37 -4.72
CA TYR A 30 8.78 7.30 -5.28
C TYR A 30 7.96 6.44 -6.23
N SER A 31 8.57 5.98 -7.31
CA SER A 31 7.96 5.08 -8.29
C SER A 31 8.76 3.80 -8.37
N ILE A 32 8.08 2.69 -8.19
CA ILE A 32 8.64 1.35 -8.26
C ILE A 32 8.06 0.66 -9.48
N VAL A 33 8.91 0.18 -10.36
CA VAL A 33 8.51 -0.43 -11.63
C VAL A 33 9.02 -1.86 -11.69
N ASN A 34 8.13 -2.79 -12.04
CA ASN A 34 8.45 -4.20 -12.21
C ASN A 34 9.17 -4.84 -11.01
N LEU A 35 8.75 -4.49 -9.77
CA LEU A 35 9.28 -5.14 -8.58
C LEU A 35 8.93 -6.63 -8.62
N ALA A 36 9.93 -7.46 -8.85
CA ALA A 36 9.74 -8.89 -8.93
C ALA A 36 9.41 -9.47 -7.55
N ALA A 37 8.19 -10.00 -7.42
CA ALA A 37 7.74 -10.80 -6.30
C ALA A 37 7.98 -12.29 -6.61
N ASP A 38 7.09 -13.22 -6.22
CA ASP A 38 7.21 -14.61 -6.61
C ASP A 38 6.72 -14.82 -8.04
N THR A 39 7.62 -14.67 -9.00
CA THR A 39 7.35 -14.88 -10.43
C THR A 39 7.38 -16.35 -10.85
N LEU A 40 7.66 -17.26 -9.93
CA LEU A 40 7.76 -18.70 -10.17
C LEU A 40 6.57 -19.48 -9.59
N ALA A 41 5.68 -18.79 -8.86
CA ALA A 41 4.47 -19.43 -8.34
C ALA A 41 3.67 -20.06 -9.47
N THR A 42 3.33 -21.33 -9.31
CA THR A 42 2.58 -22.13 -10.31
C THR A 42 1.08 -22.04 -10.11
N SER A 43 0.64 -21.64 -8.92
CA SER A 43 -0.75 -21.36 -8.60
C SER A 43 -0.89 -19.94 -8.02
N ALA A 44 -2.05 -19.37 -8.21
CA ALA A 44 -2.35 -18.03 -7.73
C ALA A 44 -2.30 -17.91 -6.18
N GLY A 45 -2.42 -19.01 -5.44
CA GLY A 45 -2.40 -19.05 -3.98
C GLY A 45 -1.02 -19.30 -3.35
N ASP A 46 -0.02 -19.69 -4.14
CA ASP A 46 1.27 -20.19 -3.62
C ASP A 46 2.38 -19.13 -3.65
N ALA A 47 2.06 -17.91 -4.04
CA ALA A 47 3.06 -16.84 -4.14
C ALA A 47 3.69 -16.54 -2.77
N LYS A 48 5.04 -16.64 -2.70
CA LYS A 48 5.81 -16.31 -1.51
C LYS A 48 5.64 -14.84 -1.14
N PRO A 49 5.62 -14.51 0.15
CA PRO A 49 5.56 -13.13 0.60
C PRO A 49 6.74 -12.28 0.08
N LEU A 50 6.46 -11.07 -0.36
CA LEU A 50 7.44 -10.04 -0.68
C LEU A 50 7.34 -8.93 0.36
N TYR A 51 8.36 -8.77 1.19
CA TYR A 51 8.44 -7.71 2.19
C TYR A 51 9.15 -6.48 1.59
N TYR A 52 8.59 -5.29 1.83
CA TYR A 52 9.11 -4.05 1.29
C TYR A 52 9.11 -2.94 2.35
N SER A 53 10.22 -2.21 2.43
CA SER A 53 10.33 -1.02 3.25
C SER A 53 10.04 0.23 2.43
N LEU A 54 8.98 0.95 2.78
CA LEU A 54 8.70 2.29 2.23
C LEU A 54 9.67 3.32 2.78
N GLU A 55 10.10 3.14 4.04
CA GLU A 55 11.05 4.04 4.71
C GLU A 55 12.48 3.92 4.17
N GLN A 56 12.83 2.80 3.54
CA GLN A 56 14.17 2.55 2.98
C GLN A 56 14.17 2.33 1.47
N ASN A 57 12.99 2.31 0.85
CA ASN A 57 12.79 2.08 -0.59
C ASN A 57 13.48 0.81 -1.10
N LYS A 58 13.34 -0.29 -0.37
CA LYS A 58 14.00 -1.57 -0.71
C LYS A 58 13.20 -2.80 -0.32
N VAL A 59 13.51 -3.92 -0.98
CA VAL A 59 13.05 -5.25 -0.57
C VAL A 59 13.77 -5.65 0.72
N VAL A 60 13.02 -6.29 1.61
CA VAL A 60 13.53 -6.81 2.88
C VAL A 60 13.45 -8.34 2.86
N PRO A 61 14.50 -9.06 3.26
CA PRO A 61 14.50 -10.51 3.26
C PRO A 61 13.51 -11.08 4.30
N GLU A 62 12.95 -12.25 4.03
CA GLU A 62 12.00 -12.92 4.93
C GLU A 62 12.59 -13.18 6.33
N SER A 63 13.90 -13.35 6.44
CA SER A 63 14.59 -13.50 7.74
C SER A 63 14.38 -12.33 8.69
N GLU A 64 14.02 -11.16 8.15
CA GLU A 64 13.74 -9.94 8.92
C GLU A 64 12.24 -9.71 9.16
N ARG A 65 11.38 -10.68 8.88
CA ARG A 65 9.92 -10.52 9.00
C ARG A 65 9.44 -10.10 10.40
N TYR A 66 10.22 -10.40 11.44
CA TYR A 66 9.90 -10.05 12.84
C TYR A 66 10.62 -8.78 13.31
N THR A 67 10.99 -7.89 12.41
CA THR A 67 11.62 -6.60 12.71
C THR A 67 10.71 -5.45 12.27
N THR A 68 11.13 -4.19 12.50
CA THR A 68 10.48 -3.00 11.93
C THR A 68 11.13 -2.55 10.60
N ASN A 69 11.91 -3.40 9.95
CA ASN A 69 12.65 -3.02 8.75
C ASN A 69 11.80 -3.04 7.47
N TRP A 70 10.58 -3.56 7.52
CA TRP A 70 9.64 -3.54 6.41
C TRP A 70 8.30 -2.90 6.83
N ASP A 71 7.55 -2.39 5.88
CA ASP A 71 6.31 -1.65 6.12
C ASP A 71 5.09 -2.33 5.52
N ILE A 72 5.25 -2.88 4.31
CA ILE A 72 4.19 -3.61 3.60
C ILE A 72 4.70 -4.98 3.14
N CYS A 73 3.76 -5.92 3.03
CA CYS A 73 4.03 -7.25 2.51
C CYS A 73 2.98 -7.61 1.45
N PHE A 74 3.45 -7.97 0.26
CA PHE A 74 2.62 -8.47 -0.82
C PHE A 74 2.54 -9.99 -0.74
N THR A 75 1.33 -10.53 -0.65
CA THR A 75 1.10 -11.98 -0.50
C THR A 75 -0.08 -12.45 -1.34
N SER A 76 -0.43 -13.75 -1.22
CA SER A 76 -1.62 -14.36 -1.80
C SER A 76 -1.62 -14.37 -3.33
N ILE A 77 -2.77 -14.47 -3.95
CA ILE A 77 -2.95 -14.58 -5.40
C ILE A 77 -2.16 -13.49 -6.13
N TYR A 78 -1.19 -13.87 -6.94
CA TYR A 78 -0.33 -12.96 -7.71
C TYR A 78 0.34 -11.86 -6.86
N ASN A 79 0.56 -12.11 -5.55
CA ASN A 79 1.03 -11.09 -4.60
C ASN A 79 0.11 -9.88 -4.49
N SER A 80 -1.21 -10.08 -4.61
CA SER A 80 -2.20 -9.01 -4.66
C SER A 80 -2.75 -8.58 -3.31
N SER A 81 -2.43 -9.28 -2.23
CA SER A 81 -2.85 -8.91 -0.87
C SER A 81 -1.77 -8.10 -0.19
N VAL A 82 -2.11 -6.90 0.27
CA VAL A 82 -1.19 -5.97 0.91
C VAL A 82 -1.45 -5.93 2.42
N TYR A 83 -0.54 -6.50 3.20
CA TYR A 83 -0.53 -6.41 4.65
C TYR A 83 0.42 -5.31 5.11
N ALA A 84 0.06 -4.63 6.20
CA ALA A 84 1.00 -3.80 6.94
C ALA A 84 1.75 -4.62 7.99
N ASN A 85 2.96 -4.17 8.37
CA ASN A 85 3.76 -4.80 9.42
C ASN A 85 3.16 -4.53 10.80
N ASN A 86 2.39 -5.47 11.32
CA ASN A 86 1.78 -5.36 12.64
C ASN A 86 2.09 -6.58 13.51
N GLY A 87 2.87 -6.37 14.57
CA GLY A 87 3.30 -7.45 15.47
C GLY A 87 2.22 -7.95 16.43
N LYS A 88 1.12 -7.21 16.60
CA LYS A 88 0.03 -7.56 17.52
C LYS A 88 -1.11 -8.31 16.82
N ALA A 89 -1.21 -8.23 15.50
CA ALA A 89 -2.31 -8.80 14.74
C ALA A 89 -2.03 -10.25 14.37
N LYS A 90 -2.69 -11.18 15.05
CA LYS A 90 -2.54 -12.63 14.79
C LYS A 90 -2.99 -12.97 13.37
N GLY A 91 -2.19 -13.77 12.67
CA GLY A 91 -2.47 -14.19 11.29
C GLY A 91 -1.87 -13.28 10.22
N THR A 92 -1.23 -12.18 10.60
CA THR A 92 -0.50 -11.32 9.67
C THR A 92 0.97 -11.76 9.53
N PRO A 93 1.65 -11.39 8.44
CA PRO A 93 3.06 -11.72 8.24
C PRO A 93 3.99 -11.22 9.36
N GLY A 94 3.67 -10.09 9.99
CA GLY A 94 4.46 -9.47 11.05
C GLY A 94 4.14 -9.91 12.47
N TYR A 95 3.17 -10.81 12.66
CA TYR A 95 2.74 -11.23 14.00
C TYR A 95 3.88 -11.77 14.87
N GLY A 96 3.99 -11.25 16.08
CA GLY A 96 5.07 -11.56 17.02
C GLY A 96 6.29 -10.62 16.93
N GLY A 97 6.35 -9.75 15.93
CA GLY A 97 7.34 -8.70 15.79
C GLY A 97 6.97 -7.39 16.52
N PRO A 98 7.81 -6.36 16.47
CA PRO A 98 7.59 -5.07 17.13
C PRO A 98 6.79 -4.07 16.28
N GLY A 99 6.48 -4.36 15.01
CA GLY A 99 5.84 -3.44 14.09
C GLY A 99 4.48 -2.94 14.57
N ASN A 100 4.15 -1.68 14.27
CA ASN A 100 2.88 -1.03 14.59
C ASN A 100 2.13 -0.56 13.33
N GLY A 101 2.37 -1.24 12.21
CA GLY A 101 1.81 -0.90 10.91
C GLY A 101 0.30 -1.12 10.83
N ALA A 102 -0.32 -0.40 9.88
CA ALA A 102 -1.73 -0.55 9.55
C ALA A 102 -1.99 -0.05 8.14
N VAL A 103 -3.08 -0.49 7.52
CA VAL A 103 -3.47 -0.11 6.17
C VAL A 103 -4.92 0.39 6.12
N TYR A 104 -5.20 1.36 5.27
CA TYR A 104 -6.54 1.88 5.02
C TYR A 104 -6.74 2.09 3.52
N LEU A 105 -7.79 1.51 2.94
CA LEU A 105 -8.18 1.75 1.55
C LEU A 105 -9.06 2.99 1.46
N VAL A 106 -8.66 3.95 0.66
CA VAL A 106 -9.47 5.13 0.36
C VAL A 106 -10.44 4.77 -0.76
N VAL A 107 -11.74 4.79 -0.44
CA VAL A 107 -12.81 4.54 -1.41
C VAL A 107 -13.64 5.82 -1.55
N ASP A 108 -13.59 6.42 -2.73
CA ASP A 108 -14.44 7.55 -3.12
C ASP A 108 -15.46 7.09 -4.18
N ARG A 109 -16.70 6.96 -3.77
CA ARG A 109 -17.79 6.46 -4.66
C ARG A 109 -18.11 7.42 -5.79
N THR A 110 -17.95 8.71 -5.58
CA THR A 110 -18.14 9.70 -6.64
C THR A 110 -17.06 9.54 -7.70
N PHE A 111 -15.83 9.34 -7.27
CA PHE A 111 -14.73 9.07 -8.18
C PHE A 111 -14.87 7.70 -8.87
N ASP A 112 -15.26 6.65 -8.13
CA ASP A 112 -15.54 5.32 -8.70
C ASP A 112 -16.55 5.41 -9.85
N HIS A 113 -17.67 6.15 -9.67
CA HIS A 113 -18.67 6.35 -10.72
C HIS A 113 -18.13 7.14 -11.93
N SER A 114 -17.19 8.05 -11.74
CA SER A 114 -16.65 8.90 -12.82
C SER A 114 -15.94 8.11 -13.91
N TYR A 115 -15.37 6.95 -13.58
CA TYR A 115 -14.71 6.05 -14.54
C TYR A 115 -15.50 4.78 -14.85
N GLY A 116 -16.80 4.77 -14.49
CA GLY A 116 -17.71 3.68 -14.84
C GLY A 116 -17.60 2.44 -13.95
N TYR A 117 -17.12 2.58 -12.71
CA TYR A 117 -17.17 1.48 -11.75
C TYR A 117 -18.60 1.24 -11.25
N ASP A 118 -19.07 0.01 -11.37
CA ASP A 118 -20.39 -0.42 -10.90
C ASP A 118 -20.32 -0.79 -9.41
N THR A 119 -20.74 0.14 -8.56
CA THR A 119 -20.73 -0.05 -7.11
C THR A 119 -21.75 -1.08 -6.61
N SER A 120 -22.76 -1.44 -7.42
CA SER A 120 -23.73 -2.47 -7.08
C SER A 120 -23.19 -3.88 -7.34
N LYS A 121 -22.28 -4.02 -8.29
CA LYS A 121 -21.65 -5.28 -8.71
C LYS A 121 -20.17 -5.35 -8.33
N TYR A 122 -19.63 -4.27 -7.76
CA TYR A 122 -18.22 -4.15 -7.36
C TYR A 122 -17.25 -4.51 -8.50
N LYS A 123 -17.49 -3.96 -9.69
CA LYS A 123 -16.65 -4.23 -10.86
C LYS A 123 -16.54 -3.02 -11.80
N PRO A 124 -15.44 -2.88 -12.55
CA PRO A 124 -15.35 -1.88 -13.60
C PRO A 124 -16.22 -2.29 -14.79
N ASN A 125 -16.91 -1.33 -15.42
CA ASN A 125 -17.65 -1.53 -16.66
C ASN A 125 -16.88 -1.00 -17.88
N VAL A 126 -15.84 -0.17 -17.65
CA VAL A 126 -15.03 0.43 -18.69
C VAL A 126 -13.58 0.02 -18.48
N LEU A 127 -12.98 -0.60 -19.50
CA LEU A 127 -11.58 -1.03 -19.50
C LEU A 127 -10.97 -0.77 -20.90
N PRO A 128 -9.67 -0.45 -20.94
CA PRO A 128 -8.77 -0.20 -19.82
C PRO A 128 -9.10 1.10 -19.07
N ILE A 129 -8.72 1.16 -17.79
CA ILE A 129 -8.90 2.38 -16.99
C ILE A 129 -7.76 3.35 -17.33
N PRO A 130 -8.06 4.61 -17.71
CA PRO A 130 -7.05 5.59 -18.08
C PRO A 130 -6.02 5.86 -16.97
N LEU A 131 -4.72 5.93 -17.32
CA LEU A 131 -3.64 6.09 -16.35
C LEU A 131 -3.68 7.42 -15.57
N ASN A 132 -4.22 8.50 -16.18
CA ASN A 132 -4.37 9.77 -15.48
C ASN A 132 -5.26 9.67 -14.25
N LEU A 133 -6.24 8.76 -14.23
CA LEU A 133 -7.13 8.56 -13.07
C LEU A 133 -6.37 8.02 -11.85
N PHE A 134 -5.31 7.23 -12.06
CA PHE A 134 -4.44 6.80 -10.96
C PHE A 134 -3.65 7.96 -10.37
N GLU A 135 -3.22 8.92 -11.19
CA GLU A 135 -2.60 10.16 -10.72
C GLU A 135 -3.60 11.03 -9.95
N GLU A 136 -4.82 11.17 -10.47
CA GLU A 136 -5.89 11.93 -9.81
C GLU A 136 -6.20 11.35 -8.43
N ALA A 137 -6.42 10.03 -8.32
CA ALA A 137 -6.66 9.34 -7.05
C ALA A 137 -5.50 9.51 -6.07
N PHE A 138 -4.26 9.41 -6.56
CA PHE A 138 -3.06 9.61 -5.75
C PHE A 138 -2.96 11.04 -5.20
N HIS A 139 -3.19 12.04 -6.04
CA HIS A 139 -3.09 13.45 -5.67
C HIS A 139 -4.29 13.95 -4.87
N ALA A 140 -5.46 13.32 -4.97
CA ALA A 140 -6.64 13.66 -4.17
C ALA A 140 -6.40 13.44 -2.67
N VAL A 141 -5.54 12.48 -2.30
CA VAL A 141 -5.20 12.22 -0.90
C VAL A 141 -4.12 13.18 -0.43
N LYS A 142 -4.52 14.24 0.28
CA LYS A 142 -3.62 15.30 0.80
C LYS A 142 -3.29 15.17 2.28
N THR A 143 -4.04 14.34 3.00
CA THR A 143 -3.83 14.07 4.41
C THR A 143 -4.34 12.67 4.73
N VAL A 144 -3.91 12.10 5.85
CA VAL A 144 -4.48 10.84 6.36
C VAL A 144 -5.95 11.08 6.71
N PRO A 145 -6.91 10.41 6.02
CA PRO A 145 -8.32 10.82 6.04
C PRO A 145 -9.10 10.36 7.27
N VAL A 146 -8.55 9.44 8.06
CA VAL A 146 -9.24 8.78 9.19
C VAL A 146 -8.36 8.74 10.41
N ALA A 147 -8.95 8.62 11.59
CA ALA A 147 -8.23 8.38 12.84
C ALA A 147 -7.54 7.01 12.83
N ASP A 148 -6.51 6.82 13.67
CA ASP A 148 -5.69 5.61 13.67
C ASP A 148 -6.47 4.33 14.02
N GLU A 149 -7.54 4.45 14.77
CA GLU A 149 -8.44 3.36 15.16
C GLU A 149 -9.23 2.79 13.98
N ALA A 150 -9.40 3.57 12.93
CA ALA A 150 -10.11 3.15 11.70
C ALA A 150 -9.21 2.35 10.73
N PHE A 151 -7.90 2.32 10.99
CA PHE A 151 -6.99 1.53 10.16
C PHE A 151 -7.16 0.04 10.42
N ASN A 152 -7.07 -0.73 9.35
CA ASN A 152 -7.02 -2.18 9.42
C ASN A 152 -5.60 -2.64 9.81
N THR A 153 -5.52 -3.42 10.89
CA THR A 153 -4.27 -3.99 11.40
C THR A 153 -4.21 -5.51 11.21
N LYS A 154 -5.31 -6.16 10.84
CA LYS A 154 -5.44 -7.63 10.85
C LYS A 154 -5.51 -8.22 9.45
N ASP A 155 -6.24 -7.56 8.55
CA ASP A 155 -6.51 -8.09 7.23
C ASP A 155 -5.71 -7.36 6.17
N ALA A 156 -5.48 -8.00 5.04
CA ALA A 156 -4.92 -7.33 3.88
C ALA A 156 -5.94 -6.40 3.22
N VAL A 157 -5.47 -5.34 2.57
CA VAL A 157 -6.22 -4.74 1.46
C VAL A 157 -5.89 -5.54 0.21
N SER A 158 -6.90 -6.09 -0.44
CA SER A 158 -6.75 -7.03 -1.55
C SER A 158 -7.61 -6.63 -2.75
N LEU A 159 -8.03 -7.60 -3.54
CA LEU A 159 -8.88 -7.43 -4.71
C LEU A 159 -10.37 -7.38 -4.31
N ASP A 160 -11.18 -6.73 -5.10
CA ASP A 160 -12.63 -6.68 -4.91
C ASP A 160 -13.21 -8.08 -4.77
N HIS A 161 -14.13 -8.27 -3.82
CA HIS A 161 -14.75 -9.54 -3.44
C HIS A 161 -13.79 -10.63 -2.96
N PHE A 162 -12.52 -10.31 -2.78
CA PHE A 162 -11.54 -11.29 -2.37
C PHE A 162 -11.23 -11.20 -0.87
N GLN A 163 -11.02 -12.34 -0.19
CA GLN A 163 -10.76 -12.44 1.25
C GLN A 163 -11.80 -11.73 2.15
N GLY A 164 -13.06 -11.72 1.73
CA GLY A 164 -14.15 -11.12 2.52
C GLY A 164 -14.23 -9.60 2.46
N SER A 165 -13.39 -8.94 1.67
CA SER A 165 -13.51 -7.53 1.36
C SER A 165 -14.42 -7.31 0.16
N LEU A 166 -15.33 -6.33 0.25
CA LEU A 166 -16.15 -5.89 -0.90
C LEU A 166 -15.41 -4.90 -1.78
N ASP A 167 -14.51 -4.13 -1.18
CA ASP A 167 -13.70 -3.13 -1.86
C ASP A 167 -12.22 -3.48 -1.78
N GLY A 168 -11.55 -3.43 -2.92
CA GLY A 168 -10.14 -3.66 -3.05
C GLY A 168 -9.43 -2.56 -3.84
N TRP A 169 -8.11 -2.67 -3.97
CA TRP A 169 -7.31 -1.82 -4.83
C TRP A 169 -7.34 -2.27 -6.30
N GLY A 170 -7.96 -3.43 -6.58
CA GLY A 170 -8.08 -4.00 -7.91
C GLY A 170 -9.26 -4.94 -7.99
N TYR A 171 -9.66 -5.30 -9.21
CA TYR A 171 -10.73 -6.24 -9.51
C TYR A 171 -10.14 -7.51 -10.14
N TYR A 172 -10.55 -8.68 -9.62
CA TYR A 172 -10.13 -9.97 -10.16
C TYR A 172 -11.25 -10.62 -10.96
N ASP A 173 -11.11 -10.59 -12.29
CA ASP A 173 -12.07 -11.25 -13.18
C ASP A 173 -11.76 -12.75 -13.32
N PHE A 174 -12.22 -13.52 -12.35
CA PHE A 174 -11.98 -14.94 -12.26
C PHE A 174 -12.49 -15.71 -13.49
N TYR A 175 -13.68 -15.37 -13.97
CA TYR A 175 -14.34 -16.06 -15.06
C TYR A 175 -14.18 -15.37 -16.43
N GLY A 176 -13.53 -14.24 -16.52
CA GLY A 176 -13.49 -13.44 -17.75
C GLY A 176 -14.86 -12.81 -18.08
N SER A 177 -15.65 -12.51 -17.05
CA SER A 177 -17.02 -12.01 -17.20
C SER A 177 -17.11 -10.62 -17.83
N LEU A 178 -16.02 -9.86 -17.78
CA LEU A 178 -15.92 -8.55 -18.43
C LEU A 178 -15.73 -8.66 -19.96
N PHE A 179 -15.24 -9.81 -20.44
CA PHE A 179 -14.96 -10.06 -21.85
C PHE A 179 -15.48 -11.44 -22.27
N PRO A 180 -16.81 -11.65 -22.31
CA PRO A 180 -17.39 -12.95 -22.64
C PRO A 180 -16.89 -13.47 -23.98
N GLY A 181 -16.48 -14.75 -24.02
CA GLY A 181 -15.97 -15.40 -25.23
C GLY A 181 -14.48 -15.18 -25.49
N ASN A 182 -13.76 -14.43 -24.66
CA ASN A 182 -12.31 -14.29 -24.76
C ASN A 182 -11.58 -15.09 -23.67
N PRO A 183 -11.03 -16.28 -23.96
CA PRO A 183 -10.40 -17.14 -22.96
C PRO A 183 -9.11 -16.53 -22.39
N LYS A 184 -8.52 -15.54 -23.07
CA LYS A 184 -7.32 -14.85 -22.58
C LYS A 184 -7.63 -13.80 -21.51
N LYS A 185 -8.91 -13.51 -21.24
CA LYS A 185 -9.35 -12.50 -20.28
C LYS A 185 -9.89 -13.06 -18.97
N SER A 186 -9.89 -14.39 -18.77
CA SER A 186 -10.17 -15.00 -17.47
C SER A 186 -8.95 -14.99 -16.56
N HIS A 187 -9.15 -14.95 -15.24
CA HIS A 187 -8.09 -14.88 -14.24
C HIS A 187 -7.20 -13.62 -14.37
N ILE A 188 -7.78 -12.50 -14.75
CA ILE A 188 -7.07 -11.23 -14.90
C ILE A 188 -7.38 -10.32 -13.72
N VAL A 189 -6.33 -9.66 -13.22
CA VAL A 189 -6.45 -8.56 -12.26
C VAL A 189 -6.38 -7.25 -13.02
N TYR A 190 -7.42 -6.44 -12.84
CA TYR A 190 -7.48 -5.06 -13.30
C TYR A 190 -7.27 -4.13 -12.11
N THR A 191 -6.26 -3.30 -12.16
CA THR A 191 -6.00 -2.30 -11.11
C THR A 191 -7.07 -1.22 -11.14
N LEU A 192 -7.45 -0.72 -9.96
CA LEU A 192 -8.40 0.37 -9.79
C LEU A 192 -7.66 1.63 -9.35
N PRO A 193 -8.10 2.83 -9.76
CA PRO A 193 -7.48 4.09 -9.37
C PRO A 193 -7.87 4.45 -7.93
N ARG A 194 -7.36 3.68 -6.97
CA ARG A 194 -7.59 3.84 -5.54
C ARG A 194 -6.28 3.95 -4.80
N ALA A 195 -6.23 4.83 -3.82
CA ALA A 195 -5.09 4.96 -2.94
C ALA A 195 -5.28 4.15 -1.65
N MET A 196 -4.19 3.57 -1.14
CA MET A 196 -4.13 3.03 0.21
C MET A 196 -3.25 3.92 1.07
N ILE A 197 -3.65 4.13 2.32
CA ILE A 197 -2.82 4.78 3.33
C ILE A 197 -2.14 3.70 4.14
N ILE A 198 -0.85 3.83 4.31
CA ILE A 198 -0.03 2.93 5.13
C ILE A 198 0.45 3.72 6.34
N ARG A 199 0.19 3.21 7.53
CA ARG A 199 1.00 3.53 8.70
C ARG A 199 2.15 2.53 8.72
N THR A 200 3.38 3.00 8.65
CA THR A 200 4.59 2.17 8.61
C THR A 200 4.79 1.38 9.91
N ALA A 201 5.72 0.46 9.91
CA ALA A 201 6.08 -0.31 11.11
C ALA A 201 6.50 0.59 12.29
N LYS A 202 7.09 1.76 11.99
CA LYS A 202 7.58 2.74 12.97
C LYS A 202 6.64 3.93 13.17
N GLY A 203 5.43 3.91 12.55
CA GLY A 203 4.39 4.92 12.76
C GLY A 203 4.45 6.14 11.85
N LYS A 204 5.27 6.15 10.80
CA LYS A 204 5.20 7.17 9.74
C LYS A 204 3.99 6.91 8.85
N TYR A 205 3.63 7.88 7.98
CA TYR A 205 2.51 7.71 7.06
C TYR A 205 2.95 7.80 5.61
N ALA A 206 2.38 6.92 4.81
CA ALA A 206 2.54 6.92 3.36
C ALA A 206 1.19 6.75 2.67
N LYS A 207 1.09 7.17 1.41
CA LYS A 207 0.03 6.78 0.48
C LYS A 207 0.63 5.99 -0.68
N ILE A 208 -0.09 4.98 -1.17
CA ILE A 208 0.36 4.10 -2.25
C ILE A 208 -0.77 3.88 -3.25
N THR A 209 -0.46 3.83 -4.54
CA THR A 209 -1.36 3.39 -5.61
C THR A 209 -0.67 2.31 -6.42
N ILE A 210 -1.29 1.13 -6.51
CA ILE A 210 -0.79 0.02 -7.32
C ILE A 210 -1.29 0.20 -8.76
N ARG A 211 -0.38 0.11 -9.73
CA ARG A 211 -0.67 0.32 -11.15
C ARG A 211 -0.71 -0.95 -11.96
N SER A 212 0.07 -1.94 -11.55
CA SER A 212 0.11 -3.24 -12.22
C SER A 212 0.68 -4.31 -11.30
N ILE A 213 0.31 -5.56 -11.54
CA ILE A 213 0.98 -6.74 -11.00
C ILE A 213 1.60 -7.58 -12.12
N TYR A 214 1.59 -7.08 -13.34
CA TYR A 214 2.14 -7.75 -14.51
C TYR A 214 3.43 -7.13 -14.97
N LYS A 215 4.32 -7.96 -15.52
CA LYS A 215 5.57 -7.50 -16.13
C LYS A 215 5.28 -6.45 -17.21
N ASP A 216 6.06 -5.36 -17.18
CA ASP A 216 5.99 -4.24 -18.12
C ASP A 216 4.64 -3.49 -18.15
N SER A 217 3.81 -3.72 -17.13
CA SER A 217 2.56 -2.97 -16.86
C SER A 217 1.67 -2.79 -18.10
N PRO A 218 1.22 -3.88 -18.76
CA PRO A 218 0.36 -3.78 -19.92
C PRO A 218 -0.94 -3.02 -19.58
N GLU A 219 -1.35 -2.13 -20.48
CA GLU A 219 -2.58 -1.35 -20.30
C GLU A 219 -3.82 -2.25 -20.29
N ASP A 220 -3.83 -3.27 -21.15
CA ASP A 220 -4.93 -4.25 -21.25
C ASP A 220 -4.41 -5.68 -21.06
N PRO A 221 -4.22 -6.13 -19.79
CA PRO A 221 -3.58 -7.39 -19.49
C PRO A 221 -4.37 -8.61 -19.98
N THR A 222 -3.64 -9.65 -20.33
CA THR A 222 -4.15 -10.96 -20.74
C THR A 222 -3.43 -12.08 -19.99
N ARG A 223 -3.88 -13.32 -20.17
CA ARG A 223 -3.18 -14.50 -19.61
C ARG A 223 -1.77 -14.74 -20.18
N ASP A 224 -1.41 -14.08 -21.27
CA ASP A 224 -0.06 -14.13 -21.84
C ASP A 224 0.92 -13.23 -21.07
N ASN A 225 0.40 -12.28 -20.27
CA ASN A 225 1.21 -11.40 -19.44
C ASN A 225 1.62 -12.08 -18.13
N LYS A 226 2.90 -11.99 -17.81
CA LYS A 226 3.47 -12.64 -16.62
C LYS A 226 3.12 -11.88 -15.35
N PRO A 227 2.37 -12.46 -14.38
CA PRO A 227 2.09 -11.83 -13.09
C PRO A 227 3.28 -11.93 -12.14
N GLY A 228 3.17 -11.31 -10.96
CA GLY A 228 4.20 -11.31 -9.93
C GLY A 228 5.23 -10.20 -10.09
N PHE A 229 4.91 -9.15 -10.88
CA PHE A 229 5.73 -7.95 -11.04
C PHE A 229 4.90 -6.74 -10.60
N VAL A 230 5.14 -6.26 -9.37
CA VAL A 230 4.36 -5.17 -8.81
C VAL A 230 4.93 -3.83 -9.28
N THR A 231 4.08 -3.00 -9.87
CA THR A 231 4.38 -1.61 -10.20
C THR A 231 3.47 -0.71 -9.37
N PHE A 232 4.07 0.19 -8.57
CA PHE A 232 3.33 1.10 -7.70
C PHE A 232 4.05 2.44 -7.54
N LYS A 233 3.28 3.44 -7.17
CA LYS A 233 3.75 4.77 -6.76
C LYS A 233 3.40 4.99 -5.31
N TYR A 234 4.30 5.55 -4.52
CA TYR A 234 4.01 5.94 -3.16
C TYR A 234 4.58 7.32 -2.82
N ALA A 235 3.96 7.98 -1.85
CA ALA A 235 4.53 9.14 -1.19
C ALA A 235 4.61 8.85 0.30
N ILE A 236 5.73 9.19 0.92
CA ILE A 236 5.97 8.96 2.34
C ILE A 236 6.30 10.27 3.06
N GLN A 237 5.73 10.44 4.25
CA GLN A 237 6.01 11.55 5.15
C GLN A 237 6.92 11.07 6.28
N MET A 238 8.15 11.57 6.30
CA MET A 238 9.18 11.10 7.24
C MET A 238 9.20 11.86 8.57
N ASP A 239 8.53 13.03 8.66
CA ASP A 239 8.44 13.79 9.91
C ASP A 239 7.40 13.27 10.91
N GLY A 240 6.66 12.20 10.53
CA GLY A 240 5.61 11.61 11.34
C GLY A 240 4.27 12.37 11.31
N SER A 241 4.17 13.48 10.58
CA SER A 241 2.92 14.19 10.41
C SER A 241 1.93 13.43 9.51
N ARG A 242 0.67 13.81 9.56
CA ARG A 242 -0.41 13.25 8.72
C ARG A 242 -0.57 13.95 7.37
N ASN A 243 0.37 14.85 7.02
CA ASN A 243 0.35 15.57 5.76
C ASN A 243 0.87 14.68 4.62
N LEU A 244 0.01 14.35 3.67
CA LEU A 244 0.33 13.56 2.48
C LEU A 244 0.26 14.40 1.19
N ASN A 245 0.20 15.73 1.30
CA ASN A 245 0.31 16.63 0.15
C ASN A 245 1.77 16.78 -0.29
N ILE A 246 2.35 15.67 -0.71
CA ILE A 246 3.76 15.54 -1.07
C ILE A 246 3.85 15.50 -2.60
N THR A 247 4.67 16.36 -3.18
CA THR A 247 4.84 16.47 -4.64
C THR A 247 6.30 16.38 -5.09
N ASN A 248 7.26 16.55 -4.17
CA ASN A 248 8.68 16.46 -4.48
C ASN A 248 9.09 15.02 -4.79
N THR A 249 9.85 14.83 -5.86
CA THR A 249 10.50 13.55 -6.18
C THR A 249 11.97 13.70 -5.80
N PRO A 250 12.45 13.00 -4.78
CA PRO A 250 13.86 13.01 -4.42
C PRO A 250 14.72 12.45 -5.55
N SER A 251 15.89 13.04 -5.73
CA SER A 251 16.89 12.64 -6.72
C SER A 251 17.64 11.37 -6.28
#